data_76185f113c3bb37ad50cb455a350ad6c
#
_entry.id   76185f113c3bb37ad50cb455a350ad6c
#
_cell.length_a   1.000
_cell.length_b   1.000
_cell.length_c   1.000
_cell.angle_alpha   90.00
_cell.angle_beta   90.00
_cell.angle_gamma   90.00
#
_symmetry.space_group_name_H-M   'P 1'
#
loop_
_entity.id
_entity.type
_entity.pdbx_description
1 polymer ?
#
loop_
_entity_poly.entity_id
_entity_poly.type
_entity_poly.pdbx_seq_one_letter_code
_entity_poly.pdbx_strand_id
1 'polypeptide(L)'
;MKTYIGVDLGGTNVRVAKVDEEGNILQIVKEPTEVAQGTEHVINKIISMIEKIDGYADCEGIGMGVPGPVNTIEGKMVLATNLPGFEGFPIAKTISDHFHMPTFVDNDVNVAGMGEAMLGAGKGLPVVYYVTISTGIGGALVVNQRVVAGKNGHAGEVANIIIDRNREKVNYLNVGAVENEASGTAITRKGKAIFGDDKIRHAGDVFDLAREGNEKALKLCDEVAYDLAVMFSAIAHVVDPYVFVVGGGVMKGKDVFFDKMEAYYRTMIHKGMQTVEFKEAQLEEPGIVGAAMLPRSYVDKENI
;
A
#
# COMPACT_ATOMS: atom_id res chain seq x y z
N MET A 1 -26.74 -10.27 2.39
CA MET A 1 -25.59 -9.36 2.23
C MET A 1 -24.49 -9.91 3.12
N LYS A 2 -23.42 -10.38 2.53
CA LYS A 2 -22.26 -10.88 3.28
C LYS A 2 -21.46 -9.71 3.85
N THR A 3 -20.95 -9.87 5.06
CA THR A 3 -20.12 -8.87 5.72
C THR A 3 -18.84 -9.50 6.26
N TYR A 4 -17.81 -8.68 6.39
CA TYR A 4 -16.47 -9.09 6.80
C TYR A 4 -15.91 -8.08 7.81
N ILE A 5 -15.01 -8.53 8.66
CA ILE A 5 -14.23 -7.65 9.53
C ILE A 5 -12.90 -7.35 8.84
N GLY A 6 -12.60 -6.06 8.68
CA GLY A 6 -11.30 -5.56 8.27
C GLY A 6 -10.55 -4.97 9.46
N VAL A 7 -9.29 -5.32 9.62
CA VAL A 7 -8.38 -4.74 10.61
C VAL A 7 -7.19 -4.13 9.87
N ASP A 8 -6.92 -2.86 10.12
CA ASP A 8 -5.72 -2.17 9.64
C ASP A 8 -4.87 -1.82 10.86
N LEU A 9 -3.79 -2.58 11.04
CA LEU A 9 -2.89 -2.46 12.18
C LEU A 9 -1.65 -1.66 11.81
N GLY A 10 -1.60 -0.41 12.19
CA GLY A 10 -0.39 0.42 12.07
C GLY A 10 0.36 0.57 13.38
N GLY A 11 1.59 1.07 13.32
CA GLY A 11 2.40 1.33 14.52
C GLY A 11 1.85 2.42 15.45
N THR A 12 1.01 3.33 14.94
CA THR A 12 0.44 4.44 15.71
C THR A 12 -1.04 4.24 16.02
N ASN A 13 -1.81 3.78 15.03
CA ASN A 13 -3.24 3.57 15.16
C ASN A 13 -3.61 2.19 14.65
N VAL A 14 -4.66 1.62 15.24
CA VAL A 14 -5.36 0.45 14.73
C VAL A 14 -6.79 0.83 14.40
N ARG A 15 -7.30 0.30 13.29
CA ARG A 15 -8.68 0.49 12.82
C ARG A 15 -9.34 -0.86 12.63
N VAL A 16 -10.59 -0.97 13.02
CA VAL A 16 -11.42 -2.16 12.83
C VAL A 16 -12.72 -1.72 12.19
N ALA A 17 -13.14 -2.36 11.11
CA ALA A 17 -14.39 -2.05 10.44
C ALA A 17 -15.18 -3.29 10.06
N LYS A 18 -16.51 -3.14 10.02
CA LYS A 18 -17.42 -4.05 9.33
C LYS A 18 -17.66 -3.52 7.92
N VAL A 19 -17.39 -4.35 6.93
CA VAL A 19 -17.47 -4.01 5.52
C VAL A 19 -18.35 -5.02 4.80
N ASP A 20 -19.21 -4.57 3.90
CA ASP A 20 -20.00 -5.45 3.07
C ASP A 20 -19.23 -5.95 1.82
N GLU A 21 -19.85 -6.83 1.05
CA GLU A 21 -19.26 -7.43 -0.15
C GLU A 21 -19.06 -6.43 -1.31
N GLU A 22 -19.68 -5.26 -1.26
CA GLU A 22 -19.51 -4.14 -2.18
C GLU A 22 -18.42 -3.16 -1.74
N GLY A 23 -17.88 -3.30 -0.53
CA GLY A 23 -16.82 -2.46 0.02
C GLY A 23 -17.31 -1.27 0.83
N ASN A 24 -18.62 -1.19 1.15
CA ASN A 24 -19.15 -0.15 1.99
C ASN A 24 -18.78 -0.42 3.45
N ILE A 25 -18.20 0.59 4.11
CA ILE A 25 -17.90 0.54 5.55
C ILE A 25 -19.20 0.80 6.31
N LEU A 26 -19.71 -0.23 7.00
CA LEU A 26 -20.95 -0.16 7.77
C LEU A 26 -20.72 0.39 9.18
N GLN A 27 -19.58 0.06 9.78
CA GLN A 27 -19.16 0.55 11.08
C GLN A 27 -17.63 0.58 11.14
N ILE A 28 -17.04 1.55 11.82
CA ILE A 28 -15.59 1.66 12.02
C ILE A 28 -15.27 2.12 13.43
N VAL A 29 -14.27 1.50 14.04
CA VAL A 29 -13.67 1.88 15.33
C VAL A 29 -12.19 2.17 15.09
N LYS A 30 -11.68 3.26 15.66
CA LYS A 30 -10.27 3.64 15.56
C LYS A 30 -9.73 3.97 16.94
N GLU A 31 -8.58 3.37 17.27
CA GLU A 31 -7.88 3.62 18.55
C GLU A 31 -6.36 3.73 18.32
N PRO A 32 -5.60 4.36 19.23
CA PRO A 32 -4.15 4.28 19.25
C PRO A 32 -3.70 2.82 19.42
N THR A 33 -2.65 2.40 18.70
CA THR A 33 -2.12 1.04 18.80
C THR A 33 -1.48 0.76 20.17
N GLU A 34 -0.79 1.78 20.73
CA GLU A 34 -0.09 1.68 22.03
C GLU A 34 0.97 0.56 22.07
N VAL A 35 1.76 0.48 21.01
CA VAL A 35 2.78 -0.56 20.77
C VAL A 35 3.72 -0.76 21.95
N ALA A 36 4.02 0.30 22.70
CA ALA A 36 4.91 0.27 23.86
C ALA A 36 4.37 -0.62 25.03
N GLN A 37 3.08 -0.94 25.03
CA GLN A 37 2.47 -1.83 26.02
C GLN A 37 2.63 -3.32 25.69
N GLY A 38 3.22 -3.63 24.54
CA GLY A 38 3.55 -5.00 24.12
C GLY A 38 2.48 -5.68 23.28
N THR A 39 2.88 -6.80 22.68
CA THR A 39 2.09 -7.55 21.69
C THR A 39 0.74 -8.04 22.24
N GLU A 40 0.75 -8.58 23.46
CA GLU A 40 -0.47 -9.10 24.10
C GLU A 40 -1.51 -7.98 24.31
N HIS A 41 -1.07 -6.80 24.76
CA HIS A 41 -1.94 -5.64 24.91
C HIS A 41 -2.58 -5.24 23.57
N VAL A 42 -1.80 -5.16 22.50
CA VAL A 42 -2.30 -4.79 21.16
C VAL A 42 -3.29 -5.83 20.63
N ILE A 43 -3.02 -7.13 20.81
CA ILE A 43 -3.95 -8.19 20.42
C ILE A 43 -5.26 -8.11 21.20
N ASN A 44 -5.21 -7.96 22.52
CA ASN A 44 -6.42 -7.82 23.36
C ASN A 44 -7.22 -6.57 22.98
N LYS A 45 -6.55 -5.48 22.61
CA LYS A 45 -7.19 -4.28 22.07
C LYS A 45 -7.92 -4.57 20.74
N ILE A 46 -7.27 -5.24 19.79
CA ILE A 46 -7.92 -5.62 18.52
C ILE A 46 -9.17 -6.49 18.80
N ILE A 47 -9.06 -7.47 19.69
CA ILE A 47 -10.19 -8.32 20.10
C ILE A 47 -11.33 -7.44 20.64
N SER A 48 -11.04 -6.58 21.61
CA SER A 48 -12.04 -5.68 22.18
C SER A 48 -12.67 -4.73 21.17
N MET A 49 -11.90 -4.29 20.16
CA MET A 49 -12.41 -3.43 19.08
C MET A 49 -13.34 -4.21 18.14
N ILE A 50 -13.03 -5.46 17.82
CA ILE A 50 -13.91 -6.32 17.01
C ILE A 50 -15.23 -6.58 17.78
N GLU A 51 -15.17 -6.83 19.08
CA GLU A 51 -16.35 -7.04 19.92
C GLU A 51 -17.28 -5.81 20.03
N LYS A 52 -16.74 -4.59 19.76
CA LYS A 52 -17.53 -3.35 19.68
C LYS A 52 -18.29 -3.19 18.34
N ILE A 53 -18.01 -4.03 17.36
CA ILE A 53 -18.69 -4.02 16.07
C ILE A 53 -20.03 -4.75 16.18
N ASP A 54 -21.12 -4.08 15.84
CA ASP A 54 -22.46 -4.66 15.90
C ASP A 54 -22.60 -5.86 14.95
N GLY A 55 -22.99 -7.01 15.50
CA GLY A 55 -23.17 -8.24 14.74
C GLY A 55 -21.87 -8.75 14.11
N TYR A 56 -20.73 -8.58 14.77
CA TYR A 56 -19.45 -9.12 14.31
C TYR A 56 -19.49 -10.64 14.16
N ALA A 57 -20.23 -11.34 15.01
CA ALA A 57 -20.34 -12.80 14.99
C ALA A 57 -21.04 -13.35 13.73
N ASP A 58 -21.78 -12.51 13.02
CA ASP A 58 -22.45 -12.86 11.77
C ASP A 58 -21.58 -12.60 10.51
N CYS A 59 -20.35 -12.12 10.70
CA CYS A 59 -19.42 -11.89 9.60
C CYS A 59 -18.79 -13.21 9.10
N GLU A 60 -18.50 -13.25 7.79
CA GLU A 60 -17.93 -14.44 7.12
C GLU A 60 -16.46 -14.71 7.48
N GLY A 61 -15.75 -13.71 8.02
CA GLY A 61 -14.34 -13.84 8.42
C GLY A 61 -13.69 -12.51 8.74
N ILE A 62 -12.43 -12.59 9.17
CA ILE A 62 -11.59 -11.46 9.58
C ILE A 62 -10.38 -11.39 8.67
N GLY A 63 -10.12 -10.23 8.09
CA GLY A 63 -8.89 -9.95 7.36
C GLY A 63 -8.11 -8.82 8.03
N MET A 64 -6.79 -8.92 8.00
CA MET A 64 -5.90 -7.95 8.66
C MET A 64 -4.81 -7.48 7.71
N GLY A 65 -4.65 -6.16 7.58
CA GLY A 65 -3.49 -5.51 6.97
C GLY A 65 -2.50 -5.13 8.06
N VAL A 66 -1.24 -5.51 7.91
CA VAL A 66 -0.17 -5.20 8.87
C VAL A 66 1.07 -4.66 8.15
N PRO A 67 1.90 -3.81 8.78
CA PRO A 67 3.11 -3.29 8.16
C PRO A 67 4.18 -4.37 8.04
N GLY A 68 4.95 -4.33 6.94
CA GLY A 68 6.08 -5.22 6.68
C GLY A 68 5.70 -6.55 6.04
N PRO A 69 6.71 -7.39 5.71
CA PRO A 69 6.48 -8.65 5.04
C PRO A 69 5.76 -9.66 5.93
N VAL A 70 4.85 -10.43 5.33
CA VAL A 70 3.99 -11.40 5.99
C VAL A 70 4.17 -12.78 5.36
N ASN A 71 4.30 -13.80 6.20
CA ASN A 71 4.07 -15.19 5.81
C ASN A 71 2.56 -15.45 5.86
N THR A 72 1.88 -15.30 4.74
CA THR A 72 0.42 -15.43 4.65
C THR A 72 -0.09 -16.84 4.90
N ILE A 73 0.74 -17.87 4.72
CA ILE A 73 0.40 -19.27 4.99
C ILE A 73 0.30 -19.51 6.50
N GLU A 74 1.26 -18.97 7.25
CA GLU A 74 1.31 -19.09 8.70
C GLU A 74 0.57 -17.97 9.44
N GLY A 75 0.17 -16.91 8.72
CA GLY A 75 -0.50 -15.74 9.31
C GLY A 75 0.35 -14.98 10.31
N LYS A 76 1.64 -14.76 9.98
CA LYS A 76 2.65 -14.15 10.84
C LYS A 76 3.42 -13.06 10.13
N MET A 77 3.82 -12.02 10.85
CA MET A 77 4.79 -11.06 10.36
C MET A 77 6.20 -11.69 10.30
N VAL A 78 6.88 -11.54 9.18
CA VAL A 78 8.27 -11.99 9.00
C VAL A 78 9.25 -10.98 9.61
N LEU A 79 8.94 -9.69 9.46
CA LEU A 79 9.69 -8.56 10.04
C LEU A 79 8.68 -7.53 10.57
N ALA A 80 8.90 -7.04 11.77
CA ALA A 80 7.96 -6.18 12.48
C ALA A 80 8.62 -4.90 13.02
N THR A 81 9.31 -4.14 12.17
CA THR A 81 10.07 -2.95 12.57
C THR A 81 9.25 -1.92 13.35
N ASN A 82 7.99 -1.71 12.95
CA ASN A 82 7.09 -0.73 13.56
C ASN A 82 6.16 -1.34 14.63
N LEU A 83 6.26 -2.63 14.87
CA LEU A 83 5.44 -3.40 15.83
C LEU A 83 6.34 -4.38 16.61
N PRO A 84 7.20 -3.88 17.52
CA PRO A 84 8.11 -4.72 18.30
C PRO A 84 7.38 -5.86 18.99
N GLY A 85 7.91 -7.09 18.89
CA GLY A 85 7.34 -8.29 19.49
C GLY A 85 6.34 -9.05 18.59
N PHE A 86 5.96 -8.50 17.44
CA PHE A 86 5.07 -9.18 16.49
C PHE A 86 5.81 -10.10 15.50
N GLU A 87 7.13 -10.02 15.41
CA GLU A 87 7.91 -10.92 14.56
C GLU A 87 7.73 -12.37 14.97
N GLY A 88 7.23 -13.20 14.04
CA GLY A 88 6.91 -14.60 14.29
C GLY A 88 5.67 -14.87 15.17
N PHE A 89 5.02 -13.84 15.71
CA PHE A 89 3.79 -14.00 16.51
C PHE A 89 2.64 -14.52 15.62
N PRO A 90 1.86 -15.55 16.05
CA PRO A 90 0.82 -16.18 15.23
C PRO A 90 -0.49 -15.37 15.25
N ILE A 91 -0.48 -14.17 14.66
CA ILE A 91 -1.59 -13.21 14.71
C ILE A 91 -2.90 -13.85 14.21
N ALA A 92 -2.87 -14.43 13.00
CA ALA A 92 -4.07 -15.00 12.39
C ALA A 92 -4.67 -16.10 13.27
N LYS A 93 -3.82 -17.01 13.77
CA LYS A 93 -4.28 -18.10 14.64
C LYS A 93 -4.87 -17.59 15.95
N THR A 94 -4.22 -16.62 16.58
CA THR A 94 -4.67 -16.07 17.89
C THR A 94 -6.06 -15.43 17.75
N ILE A 95 -6.30 -14.65 16.72
CA ILE A 95 -7.59 -14.00 16.45
C ILE A 95 -8.64 -15.06 16.03
N SER A 96 -8.27 -16.00 15.16
CA SER A 96 -9.16 -17.08 14.71
C SER A 96 -9.60 -17.98 15.85
N ASP A 97 -8.70 -18.35 16.76
CA ASP A 97 -9.02 -19.18 17.93
C ASP A 97 -9.99 -18.47 18.89
N HIS A 98 -9.87 -17.14 19.04
CA HIS A 98 -10.74 -16.36 19.91
C HIS A 98 -12.16 -16.22 19.35
N PHE A 99 -12.28 -15.88 18.07
CA PHE A 99 -13.60 -15.62 17.44
C PHE A 99 -14.23 -16.85 16.79
N HIS A 100 -13.50 -17.96 16.67
CA HIS A 100 -13.89 -19.15 15.90
C HIS A 100 -14.26 -18.80 14.45
N MET A 101 -13.57 -17.82 13.87
CA MET A 101 -13.77 -17.30 12.52
C MET A 101 -12.52 -17.44 11.67
N PRO A 102 -12.64 -17.72 10.35
CA PRO A 102 -11.49 -17.67 9.44
C PRO A 102 -10.80 -16.32 9.51
N THR A 103 -9.50 -16.30 9.79
CA THR A 103 -8.71 -15.07 9.91
C THR A 103 -7.50 -15.13 8.99
N PHE A 104 -7.30 -14.07 8.21
CA PHE A 104 -6.20 -13.93 7.25
C PHE A 104 -5.43 -12.65 7.49
N VAL A 105 -4.11 -12.69 7.27
CA VAL A 105 -3.21 -11.55 7.47
C VAL A 105 -2.35 -11.37 6.23
N ASP A 106 -2.21 -10.15 5.76
CA ASP A 106 -1.27 -9.79 4.68
C ASP A 106 -0.67 -8.40 4.95
N ASN A 107 0.31 -8.01 4.14
CA ASN A 107 0.90 -6.68 4.20
C ASN A 107 -0.14 -5.58 3.88
N ASP A 108 -0.01 -4.42 4.52
CA ASP A 108 -0.91 -3.27 4.38
C ASP A 108 -1.03 -2.75 2.94
N VAL A 109 0.07 -2.72 2.17
CA VAL A 109 0.04 -2.34 0.75
C VAL A 109 -0.61 -3.42 -0.10
N ASN A 110 -0.37 -4.70 0.22
CA ASN A 110 -0.99 -5.83 -0.46
C ASN A 110 -2.51 -5.81 -0.32
N VAL A 111 -3.03 -5.59 0.89
CA VAL A 111 -4.48 -5.52 1.10
C VAL A 111 -5.08 -4.29 0.42
N ALA A 112 -4.40 -3.14 0.44
CA ALA A 112 -4.84 -1.95 -0.27
C ALA A 112 -4.94 -2.19 -1.79
N GLY A 113 -3.91 -2.80 -2.38
CA GLY A 113 -3.88 -3.17 -3.79
C GLY A 113 -4.97 -4.19 -4.16
N MET A 114 -5.22 -5.17 -3.29
CA MET A 114 -6.31 -6.13 -3.48
C MET A 114 -7.68 -5.45 -3.42
N GLY A 115 -7.89 -4.53 -2.47
CA GLY A 115 -9.10 -3.73 -2.39
C GLY A 115 -9.37 -2.97 -3.69
N GLU A 116 -8.36 -2.28 -4.22
CA GLU A 116 -8.46 -1.57 -5.50
C GLU A 116 -8.71 -2.51 -6.70
N ALA A 117 -8.11 -3.70 -6.71
CA ALA A 117 -8.32 -4.68 -7.77
C ALA A 117 -9.72 -5.34 -7.72
N MET A 118 -10.30 -5.50 -6.53
CA MET A 118 -11.61 -6.13 -6.36
C MET A 118 -12.76 -5.13 -6.51
N LEU A 119 -12.61 -3.93 -5.97
CA LEU A 119 -13.71 -2.98 -5.74
C LEU A 119 -13.46 -1.58 -6.29
N GLY A 120 -12.20 -1.20 -6.51
CA GLY A 120 -11.79 0.13 -6.94
C GLY A 120 -11.39 0.24 -8.41
N ALA A 121 -10.33 1.00 -8.68
CA ALA A 121 -9.87 1.37 -10.02
C ALA A 121 -9.43 0.20 -10.90
N GLY A 122 -9.04 -0.94 -10.29
CA GLY A 122 -8.65 -2.17 -10.98
C GLY A 122 -9.77 -3.19 -11.17
N LYS A 123 -11.00 -2.88 -10.75
CA LYS A 123 -12.12 -3.83 -10.78
C LYS A 123 -12.37 -4.41 -12.17
N GLY A 124 -12.47 -5.75 -12.22
CA GLY A 124 -12.73 -6.50 -13.45
C GLY A 124 -11.51 -6.77 -14.33
N LEU A 125 -10.32 -6.30 -13.93
CA LEU A 125 -9.08 -6.53 -14.67
C LEU A 125 -8.29 -7.71 -14.08
N PRO A 126 -7.72 -8.59 -14.93
CA PRO A 126 -7.09 -9.82 -14.44
C PRO A 126 -5.71 -9.60 -13.81
N VAL A 127 -4.97 -8.57 -14.22
CA VAL A 127 -3.65 -8.23 -13.68
C VAL A 127 -3.60 -6.75 -13.35
N VAL A 128 -3.58 -6.43 -12.06
CA VAL A 128 -3.52 -5.08 -11.52
C VAL A 128 -2.20 -4.91 -10.75
N TYR A 129 -1.48 -3.85 -11.03
CA TYR A 129 -0.34 -3.48 -10.22
C TYR A 129 -0.66 -2.19 -9.45
N TYR A 130 -0.82 -2.31 -8.15
CA TYR A 130 -1.04 -1.18 -7.26
C TYR A 130 0.30 -0.59 -6.81
N VAL A 131 0.41 0.73 -6.80
CA VAL A 131 1.55 1.45 -6.25
C VAL A 131 1.05 2.57 -5.34
N THR A 132 1.52 2.59 -4.11
CA THR A 132 1.28 3.70 -3.19
C THR A 132 2.55 4.55 -3.08
N ILE A 133 2.41 5.86 -3.34
CA ILE A 133 3.49 6.85 -3.20
C ILE A 133 3.09 7.79 -2.06
N SER A 134 3.68 7.57 -0.88
CA SER A 134 3.37 8.30 0.35
C SER A 134 4.67 8.70 1.05
N THR A 135 4.80 8.50 2.35
CA THR A 135 6.07 8.64 3.09
C THR A 135 7.17 7.83 2.40
N GLY A 136 6.88 6.56 2.06
CA GLY A 136 7.68 5.70 1.22
C GLY A 136 6.97 5.36 -0.10
N ILE A 137 7.46 4.31 -0.79
CA ILE A 137 6.86 3.73 -1.98
C ILE A 137 6.62 2.24 -1.72
N GLY A 138 5.39 1.78 -1.87
CA GLY A 138 5.05 0.37 -1.81
C GLY A 138 4.32 -0.08 -3.07
N GLY A 139 4.29 -1.39 -3.32
CA GLY A 139 3.56 -1.95 -4.45
C GLY A 139 2.94 -3.29 -4.13
N ALA A 140 1.90 -3.65 -4.85
CA ALA A 140 1.23 -4.94 -4.77
C ALA A 140 0.86 -5.45 -6.16
N LEU A 141 1.23 -6.69 -6.44
CA LEU A 141 0.79 -7.40 -7.64
C LEU A 141 -0.46 -8.22 -7.32
N VAL A 142 -1.55 -7.92 -8.01
CA VAL A 142 -2.82 -8.64 -7.86
C VAL A 142 -3.18 -9.30 -9.18
N VAL A 143 -3.34 -10.62 -9.15
CA VAL A 143 -3.71 -11.44 -10.32
C VAL A 143 -5.00 -12.17 -10.02
N ASN A 144 -6.02 -11.97 -10.86
CA ASN A 144 -7.35 -12.54 -10.67
C ASN A 144 -7.90 -12.31 -9.24
N GLN A 145 -7.82 -11.05 -8.78
CA GLN A 145 -8.28 -10.62 -7.45
C GLN A 145 -7.54 -11.26 -6.26
N ARG A 146 -6.34 -11.79 -6.49
CA ARG A 146 -5.49 -12.39 -5.46
C ARG A 146 -4.12 -11.74 -5.44
N VAL A 147 -3.63 -11.45 -4.24
CA VAL A 147 -2.27 -10.96 -4.06
C VAL A 147 -1.27 -12.04 -4.42
N VAL A 148 -0.26 -11.67 -5.19
CA VAL A 148 0.93 -12.49 -5.42
C VAL A 148 1.95 -12.14 -4.34
N ALA A 149 1.95 -12.87 -3.23
CA ALA A 149 2.84 -12.60 -2.10
C ALA A 149 4.30 -13.02 -2.37
N GLY A 150 4.53 -13.97 -3.28
CA GLY A 150 5.85 -14.56 -3.51
C GLY A 150 6.28 -15.51 -2.38
N LYS A 151 7.47 -16.09 -2.52
CA LYS A 151 7.99 -17.09 -1.57
C LYS A 151 8.18 -16.54 -0.16
N ASN A 152 8.62 -15.28 -0.05
CA ASN A 152 9.05 -14.67 1.21
C ASN A 152 8.16 -13.48 1.62
N GLY A 153 6.98 -13.29 0.99
CA GLY A 153 6.09 -12.16 1.25
C GLY A 153 6.60 -10.82 0.69
N HIS A 154 7.53 -10.82 -0.27
CA HIS A 154 8.12 -9.61 -0.84
C HIS A 154 7.78 -9.36 -2.31
N ALA A 155 6.90 -10.15 -2.93
CA ALA A 155 6.50 -9.86 -4.29
C ALA A 155 5.67 -8.56 -4.32
N GLY A 156 5.98 -7.71 -5.30
CA GLY A 156 5.35 -6.39 -5.39
C GLY A 156 6.13 -5.27 -4.69
N GLU A 157 7.10 -5.60 -3.83
CA GLU A 157 7.96 -4.62 -3.14
C GLU A 157 8.84 -3.87 -4.14
N VAL A 158 8.52 -2.60 -4.36
CA VAL A 158 9.19 -1.76 -5.37
C VAL A 158 10.13 -0.71 -4.79
N ALA A 159 10.03 -0.41 -3.50
CA ALA A 159 10.78 0.65 -2.83
C ALA A 159 12.29 0.62 -3.13
N ASN A 160 12.84 -0.59 -3.21
CA ASN A 160 14.27 -0.85 -3.35
C ASN A 160 14.72 -1.14 -4.81
N ILE A 161 13.84 -0.91 -5.82
CA ILE A 161 14.23 -0.97 -7.23
C ILE A 161 15.27 0.12 -7.49
N ILE A 162 16.44 -0.29 -8.02
CA ILE A 162 17.52 0.61 -8.40
C ILE A 162 17.18 1.24 -9.74
N ILE A 163 16.87 2.54 -9.74
CA ILE A 163 16.56 3.31 -10.95
C ILE A 163 17.80 3.99 -11.52
N ASP A 164 18.80 4.30 -10.69
CA ASP A 164 20.07 4.90 -11.11
C ASP A 164 21.18 4.57 -10.09
N ARG A 165 22.15 3.76 -10.49
CA ARG A 165 23.29 3.35 -9.66
C ARG A 165 24.28 4.48 -9.31
N ASN A 166 24.17 5.64 -9.96
CA ASN A 166 25.09 6.77 -9.77
C ASN A 166 24.56 7.79 -8.73
N ARG A 167 23.45 7.48 -8.06
CA ARG A 167 22.91 8.31 -6.98
C ARG A 167 23.69 8.12 -5.67
N GLU A 168 23.44 9.00 -4.71
CA GLU A 168 24.03 8.90 -3.38
C GLU A 168 23.35 7.84 -2.52
N LYS A 169 24.09 7.27 -1.58
CA LYS A 169 23.55 6.41 -0.53
C LYS A 169 22.80 7.27 0.49
N VAL A 170 21.52 7.02 0.70
CA VAL A 170 20.67 7.83 1.61
C VAL A 170 20.40 7.10 2.94
N ASN A 171 19.99 5.84 2.89
CA ASN A 171 19.61 5.04 4.05
C ASN A 171 20.02 3.57 3.84
N TYR A 172 19.31 2.61 4.48
CA TYR A 172 19.58 1.17 4.36
C TYR A 172 19.22 0.59 2.98
N LEU A 173 18.34 1.26 2.20
CA LEU A 173 17.98 0.83 0.86
C LEU A 173 19.19 0.91 -0.10
N ASN A 174 19.10 0.29 -1.26
CA ASN A 174 20.15 0.33 -2.27
C ASN A 174 20.46 1.77 -2.72
N VAL A 175 21.67 1.97 -3.22
CA VAL A 175 22.01 3.22 -3.93
C VAL A 175 21.09 3.36 -5.13
N GLY A 176 20.45 4.53 -5.26
CA GLY A 176 19.52 4.80 -6.35
C GLY A 176 18.19 4.03 -6.27
N ALA A 177 17.81 3.56 -5.07
CA ALA A 177 16.49 3.00 -4.83
C ALA A 177 15.41 4.06 -5.08
N VAL A 178 14.35 3.70 -5.80
CA VAL A 178 13.29 4.65 -6.20
C VAL A 178 12.64 5.36 -5.02
N GLU A 179 12.46 4.70 -3.89
CA GLU A 179 11.91 5.33 -2.69
C GLU A 179 12.76 6.51 -2.22
N ASN A 180 14.08 6.38 -2.28
CA ASN A 180 15.01 7.46 -1.91
C ASN A 180 15.03 8.61 -2.91
N GLU A 181 14.40 8.45 -4.08
CA GLU A 181 14.40 9.45 -5.15
C GLU A 181 13.03 10.11 -5.35
N ALA A 182 11.93 9.38 -5.20
CA ALA A 182 10.61 9.83 -5.61
C ALA A 182 9.49 9.67 -4.56
N SER A 183 9.79 9.19 -3.33
CA SER A 183 8.80 9.17 -2.24
C SER A 183 8.52 10.56 -1.68
N GLY A 184 7.45 10.72 -0.91
CA GLY A 184 7.13 11.96 -0.22
C GLY A 184 8.28 12.44 0.71
N THR A 185 8.96 11.50 1.38
CA THR A 185 10.15 11.80 2.19
C THR A 185 11.31 12.27 1.30
N ALA A 186 11.52 11.63 0.16
CA ALA A 186 12.57 12.01 -0.79
C ALA A 186 12.32 13.40 -1.39
N ILE A 187 11.08 13.67 -1.83
CA ILE A 187 10.68 14.99 -2.35
C ILE A 187 10.87 16.07 -1.30
N THR A 188 10.46 15.80 -0.05
CA THR A 188 10.66 16.74 1.08
C THR A 188 12.13 17.01 1.32
N ARG A 189 12.98 15.97 1.39
CA ARG A 189 14.43 16.10 1.58
C ARG A 189 15.08 16.93 0.46
N LYS A 190 14.78 16.62 -0.81
CA LYS A 190 15.30 17.34 -1.97
C LYS A 190 14.80 18.79 -1.97
N GLY A 191 13.53 19.01 -1.63
CA GLY A 191 12.95 20.35 -1.50
C GLY A 191 13.64 21.19 -0.43
N LYS A 192 13.90 20.62 0.75
CA LYS A 192 14.66 21.29 1.83
C LYS A 192 16.06 21.69 1.39
N ALA A 193 16.76 20.82 0.68
CA ALA A 193 18.08 21.12 0.14
C ALA A 193 18.08 22.29 -0.86
N ILE A 194 16.99 22.48 -1.61
CA ILE A 194 16.86 23.54 -2.61
C ILE A 194 16.36 24.87 -2.03
N PHE A 195 15.38 24.81 -1.11
CA PHE A 195 14.63 25.98 -0.64
C PHE A 195 14.85 26.33 0.83
N GLY A 196 15.46 25.44 1.62
CA GLY A 196 15.66 25.56 3.06
C GLY A 196 14.56 24.88 3.89
N ASP A 197 14.93 24.50 5.13
CA ASP A 197 14.06 23.78 6.06
C ASP A 197 12.82 24.56 6.48
N ASP A 198 12.96 25.89 6.58
CA ASP A 198 11.85 26.77 6.99
C ASP A 198 10.71 26.83 5.96
N LYS A 199 11.01 26.56 4.69
CA LYS A 199 10.04 26.65 3.60
C LYS A 199 9.37 25.33 3.27
N ILE A 200 10.04 24.21 3.50
CA ILE A 200 9.58 22.88 3.10
C ILE A 200 9.38 22.02 4.35
N ARG A 201 8.14 21.68 4.65
CA ARG A 201 7.74 20.78 5.74
C ARG A 201 7.38 19.39 5.21
N HIS A 202 6.81 19.34 4.01
CA HIS A 202 6.36 18.12 3.34
C HIS A 202 6.40 18.28 1.80
N ALA A 203 6.22 17.20 1.07
CA ALA A 203 6.24 17.21 -0.40
C ALA A 203 5.22 18.19 -1.02
N GLY A 204 4.08 18.41 -0.37
CA GLY A 204 3.05 19.36 -0.81
C GLY A 204 3.57 20.79 -0.97
N ASP A 205 4.47 21.23 -0.08
CA ASP A 205 5.05 22.58 -0.19
C ASP A 205 5.88 22.74 -1.48
N VAL A 206 6.52 21.65 -1.96
CA VAL A 206 7.22 21.65 -3.27
C VAL A 206 6.22 21.73 -4.42
N PHE A 207 5.11 21.00 -4.34
CA PHE A 207 4.06 21.03 -5.35
C PHE A 207 3.39 22.40 -5.44
N ASP A 208 3.16 23.06 -4.31
CA ASP A 208 2.60 24.41 -4.29
C ASP A 208 3.54 25.42 -4.96
N LEU A 209 4.85 25.35 -4.66
CA LEU A 209 5.84 26.18 -5.38
C LEU A 209 5.87 25.88 -6.89
N ALA A 210 5.70 24.63 -7.29
CA ALA A 210 5.64 24.27 -8.71
C ALA A 210 4.38 24.85 -9.38
N ARG A 211 3.22 24.84 -8.72
CA ARG A 211 1.97 25.48 -9.21
C ARG A 211 2.11 26.97 -9.35
N GLU A 212 2.91 27.60 -8.50
CA GLU A 212 3.26 29.04 -8.59
C GLU A 212 4.26 29.35 -9.72
N GLY A 213 4.72 28.33 -10.45
CA GLY A 213 5.67 28.50 -11.56
C GLY A 213 7.13 28.59 -11.14
N ASN A 214 7.49 28.19 -9.93
CA ASN A 214 8.89 28.19 -9.49
C ASN A 214 9.71 27.18 -10.30
N GLU A 215 10.68 27.63 -11.06
CA GLU A 215 11.48 26.81 -11.99
C GLU A 215 12.23 25.67 -11.30
N LYS A 216 12.75 25.89 -10.07
CA LYS A 216 13.46 24.86 -9.31
C LYS A 216 12.50 23.76 -8.80
N ALA A 217 11.29 24.16 -8.39
CA ALA A 217 10.26 23.20 -7.97
C ALA A 217 9.75 22.41 -9.17
N LEU A 218 9.50 23.06 -10.30
CA LEU A 218 9.13 22.41 -11.56
C LEU A 218 10.19 21.39 -12.03
N LYS A 219 11.47 21.75 -11.89
CA LYS A 219 12.58 20.84 -12.21
C LYS A 219 12.59 19.62 -11.27
N LEU A 220 12.40 19.82 -9.96
CA LEU A 220 12.32 18.70 -9.01
C LEU A 220 11.12 17.79 -9.31
N CYS A 221 9.95 18.35 -9.64
CA CYS A 221 8.79 17.56 -10.05
C CYS A 221 9.06 16.76 -11.35
N ASP A 222 9.81 17.32 -12.29
CA ASP A 222 10.21 16.66 -13.52
C ASP A 222 11.18 15.48 -13.26
N GLU A 223 12.15 15.65 -12.36
CA GLU A 223 13.05 14.59 -11.91
C GLU A 223 12.26 13.44 -11.24
N VAL A 224 11.31 13.76 -10.37
CA VAL A 224 10.41 12.77 -9.73
C VAL A 224 9.59 12.02 -10.78
N ALA A 225 9.05 12.75 -11.77
CA ALA A 225 8.29 12.14 -12.86
C ALA A 225 9.14 11.14 -13.65
N TYR A 226 10.38 11.50 -13.98
CA TYR A 226 11.31 10.62 -14.68
C TYR A 226 11.67 9.38 -13.84
N ASP A 227 12.03 9.57 -12.57
CA ASP A 227 12.42 8.50 -11.65
C ASP A 227 11.27 7.48 -11.47
N LEU A 228 10.02 7.94 -11.33
CA LEU A 228 8.84 7.08 -11.28
C LEU A 228 8.60 6.36 -12.62
N ALA A 229 8.78 7.02 -13.74
CA ALA A 229 8.63 6.41 -15.06
C ALA A 229 9.60 5.25 -15.28
N VAL A 230 10.85 5.37 -14.81
CA VAL A 230 11.84 4.28 -14.83
C VAL A 230 11.33 3.08 -14.01
N MET A 231 10.82 3.31 -12.80
CA MET A 231 10.25 2.26 -11.96
C MET A 231 9.06 1.57 -12.66
N PHE A 232 8.08 2.34 -13.14
CA PHE A 232 6.91 1.78 -13.82
C PHE A 232 7.28 1.00 -15.08
N SER A 233 8.27 1.48 -15.85
CA SER A 233 8.74 0.76 -17.03
C SER A 233 9.40 -0.57 -16.65
N ALA A 234 10.19 -0.60 -15.58
CA ALA A 234 10.80 -1.85 -15.09
C ALA A 234 9.73 -2.87 -14.66
N ILE A 235 8.70 -2.41 -13.93
CA ILE A 235 7.58 -3.26 -13.54
C ILE A 235 6.81 -3.77 -14.78
N ALA A 236 6.52 -2.89 -15.74
CA ALA A 236 5.79 -3.25 -16.95
C ALA A 236 6.50 -4.37 -17.73
N HIS A 237 7.82 -4.29 -17.88
CA HIS A 237 8.59 -5.33 -18.60
C HIS A 237 8.66 -6.69 -17.89
N VAL A 238 8.34 -6.74 -16.59
CA VAL A 238 8.34 -7.99 -15.81
C VAL A 238 6.92 -8.56 -15.65
N VAL A 239 5.92 -7.68 -15.50
CA VAL A 239 4.55 -8.08 -15.12
C VAL A 239 3.57 -7.95 -16.27
N ASP A 240 3.74 -6.96 -17.17
CA ASP A 240 2.80 -6.59 -18.23
C ASP A 240 1.34 -6.43 -17.70
N PRO A 241 1.10 -5.51 -16.75
CA PRO A 241 -0.22 -5.38 -16.14
C PRO A 241 -1.23 -4.74 -17.09
N TYR A 242 -2.52 -4.96 -16.88
CA TYR A 242 -3.58 -4.23 -17.57
C TYR A 242 -3.64 -2.78 -17.12
N VAL A 243 -3.37 -2.54 -15.84
CA VAL A 243 -3.44 -1.21 -15.23
C VAL A 243 -2.42 -1.07 -14.09
N PHE A 244 -1.83 0.12 -13.99
CA PHE A 244 -1.22 0.63 -12.78
C PHE A 244 -2.26 1.45 -12.02
N VAL A 245 -2.59 1.03 -10.80
CA VAL A 245 -3.43 1.82 -9.90
C VAL A 245 -2.50 2.56 -8.94
N VAL A 246 -2.51 3.88 -8.96
CA VAL A 246 -1.58 4.71 -8.21
C VAL A 246 -2.31 5.48 -7.11
N GLY A 247 -1.87 5.26 -5.88
CA GLY A 247 -2.42 5.92 -4.69
C GLY A 247 -1.34 6.59 -3.83
N GLY A 248 -1.75 7.00 -2.64
CA GLY A 248 -0.86 7.61 -1.64
C GLY A 248 -0.86 9.13 -1.67
N GLY A 249 -0.27 9.72 -0.61
CA GLY A 249 -0.34 11.15 -0.36
C GLY A 249 0.36 12.04 -1.40
N VAL A 250 1.35 11.50 -2.13
CA VAL A 250 2.06 12.22 -3.19
C VAL A 250 1.15 12.48 -4.40
N MET A 251 0.11 11.67 -4.61
CA MET A 251 -0.88 11.89 -5.67
C MET A 251 -1.69 13.19 -5.53
N LYS A 252 -1.67 13.82 -4.37
CA LYS A 252 -2.22 15.18 -4.19
C LYS A 252 -1.49 16.25 -5.01
N GLY A 253 -0.27 15.93 -5.48
CA GLY A 253 0.52 16.76 -6.40
C GLY A 253 0.52 16.26 -7.85
N LYS A 254 -0.35 15.32 -8.22
CA LYS A 254 -0.35 14.69 -9.55
C LYS A 254 -0.37 15.69 -10.72
N ASP A 255 -1.03 16.81 -10.55
CA ASP A 255 -1.16 17.89 -11.54
C ASP A 255 0.18 18.50 -11.98
N VAL A 256 1.24 18.37 -11.19
CA VAL A 256 2.55 18.95 -11.51
C VAL A 256 3.59 17.93 -11.98
N PHE A 257 3.30 16.60 -11.90
CA PHE A 257 4.28 15.59 -12.31
C PHE A 257 3.70 14.41 -13.11
N PHE A 258 2.42 14.04 -12.90
CA PHE A 258 1.90 12.74 -13.33
C PHE A 258 1.83 12.58 -14.85
N ASP A 259 1.32 13.59 -15.56
CA ASP A 259 1.26 13.57 -17.04
C ASP A 259 2.66 13.44 -17.66
N LYS A 260 3.66 14.10 -17.06
CA LYS A 260 5.05 13.97 -17.49
C LYS A 260 5.60 12.57 -17.21
N MET A 261 5.27 11.99 -16.06
CA MET A 261 5.64 10.62 -15.71
C MET A 261 5.09 9.65 -16.75
N GLU A 262 3.82 9.74 -17.11
CA GLU A 262 3.25 8.92 -18.18
C GLU A 262 3.94 9.13 -19.52
N ALA A 263 4.22 10.39 -19.89
CA ALA A 263 4.92 10.70 -21.13
C ALA A 263 6.32 10.05 -21.18
N TYR A 264 7.11 10.15 -20.11
CA TYR A 264 8.39 9.46 -19.99
C TYR A 264 8.23 7.94 -20.06
N TYR A 265 7.31 7.35 -19.30
CA TYR A 265 7.01 5.92 -19.33
C TYR A 265 6.74 5.43 -20.75
N ARG A 266 5.90 6.14 -21.54
CA ARG A 266 5.57 5.76 -22.91
C ARG A 266 6.80 5.72 -23.84
N THR A 267 7.87 6.46 -23.54
CA THR A 267 9.14 6.40 -24.30
C THR A 267 10.03 5.22 -23.90
N MET A 268 9.80 4.61 -22.73
CA MET A 268 10.67 3.58 -22.16
C MET A 268 10.18 2.14 -22.38
N ILE A 269 8.93 1.96 -22.86
CA ILE A 269 8.30 0.65 -23.01
C ILE A 269 8.22 0.20 -24.46
N HIS A 270 8.07 -1.11 -24.67
CA HIS A 270 7.84 -1.66 -26.01
C HIS A 270 6.52 -1.17 -26.60
N LYS A 271 6.47 -1.03 -27.93
CA LYS A 271 5.29 -0.54 -28.64
C LYS A 271 4.01 -1.36 -28.32
N GLY A 272 4.13 -2.67 -28.11
CA GLY A 272 2.99 -3.54 -27.76
C GLY A 272 2.41 -3.28 -26.35
N MET A 273 3.16 -2.61 -25.47
CA MET A 273 2.76 -2.33 -24.10
C MET A 273 2.12 -0.94 -23.91
N GLN A 274 1.95 -0.19 -24.99
CA GLN A 274 1.40 1.17 -24.96
C GLN A 274 -0.07 1.24 -24.48
N THR A 275 -0.73 0.09 -24.38
CA THR A 275 -2.14 -0.05 -23.93
C THR A 275 -2.27 -0.15 -22.42
N VAL A 276 -1.18 -0.28 -21.67
CA VAL A 276 -1.22 -0.28 -20.20
C VAL A 276 -1.76 1.07 -19.70
N GLU A 277 -2.79 1.01 -18.87
CA GLU A 277 -3.44 2.21 -18.32
C GLU A 277 -2.83 2.61 -16.98
N PHE A 278 -2.93 3.92 -16.68
CA PHE A 278 -2.70 4.46 -15.34
C PHE A 278 -4.03 4.97 -14.77
N LYS A 279 -4.37 4.58 -13.56
CA LYS A 279 -5.57 5.05 -12.86
C LYS A 279 -5.21 5.48 -11.43
N GLU A 280 -5.87 6.52 -10.95
CA GLU A 280 -5.78 6.90 -9.55
C GLU A 280 -6.59 5.91 -8.70
N ALA A 281 -6.07 5.58 -7.51
CA ALA A 281 -6.79 4.77 -6.52
C ALA A 281 -8.13 5.43 -6.16
N GLN A 282 -9.20 4.65 -6.07
CA GLN A 282 -10.57 5.15 -5.91
C GLN A 282 -11.14 4.92 -4.51
N LEU A 283 -10.64 3.95 -3.77
CA LEU A 283 -11.12 3.67 -2.43
C LEU A 283 -10.61 4.73 -1.45
N GLU A 284 -11.50 5.28 -0.64
CA GLU A 284 -11.11 6.25 0.40
C GLU A 284 -10.28 5.62 1.50
N GLU A 285 -10.57 4.37 1.85
CA GLU A 285 -9.92 3.59 2.91
C GLU A 285 -9.44 2.22 2.38
N PRO A 286 -8.50 2.21 1.39
CA PRO A 286 -8.14 0.99 0.68
C PRO A 286 -7.54 -0.08 1.61
N GLY A 287 -6.79 0.31 2.65
CA GLY A 287 -6.18 -0.63 3.59
C GLY A 287 -7.23 -1.43 4.37
N ILE A 288 -8.25 -0.76 4.92
CA ILE A 288 -9.25 -1.46 5.74
C ILE A 288 -10.27 -2.21 4.89
N VAL A 289 -10.69 -1.64 3.77
CA VAL A 289 -11.60 -2.30 2.82
C VAL A 289 -10.93 -3.53 2.21
N GLY A 290 -9.68 -3.39 1.78
CA GLY A 290 -8.90 -4.51 1.24
C GLY A 290 -8.65 -5.59 2.29
N ALA A 291 -8.32 -5.22 3.54
CA ALA A 291 -8.20 -6.19 4.62
C ALA A 291 -9.50 -6.99 4.78
N ALA A 292 -10.67 -6.33 4.83
CA ALA A 292 -11.96 -7.00 4.92
C ALA A 292 -12.23 -7.98 3.76
N MET A 293 -11.64 -7.75 2.59
CA MET A 293 -11.79 -8.64 1.42
C MET A 293 -10.86 -9.86 1.43
N LEU A 294 -9.87 -9.94 2.33
CA LEU A 294 -8.98 -11.11 2.42
C LEU A 294 -9.74 -12.43 2.58
N PRO A 295 -10.70 -12.60 3.51
CA PRO A 295 -11.45 -13.84 3.64
C PRO A 295 -12.11 -14.26 2.32
N ARG A 296 -12.72 -13.32 1.60
CA ARG A 296 -13.35 -13.58 0.31
C ARG A 296 -12.34 -14.09 -0.72
N SER A 297 -11.16 -13.52 -0.80
CA SER A 297 -10.10 -13.92 -1.75
C SER A 297 -9.55 -15.33 -1.51
N TYR A 298 -9.69 -15.85 -0.27
CA TYR A 298 -9.21 -17.18 0.12
C TYR A 298 -10.31 -18.27 0.11
N VAL A 299 -11.56 -17.93 0.45
CA VAL A 299 -12.68 -18.88 0.56
C VAL A 299 -13.18 -19.31 -0.83
N ASP A 300 -13.12 -18.46 -1.85
CA ASP A 300 -13.48 -18.82 -3.22
C ASP A 300 -12.52 -19.83 -3.91
N LYS A 301 -11.60 -20.45 -3.14
CA LYS A 301 -10.62 -21.43 -3.63
C LYS A 301 -11.18 -22.80 -3.97
N GLU A 302 -12.35 -23.15 -3.51
CA GLU A 302 -12.90 -24.52 -3.68
C GLU A 302 -13.58 -24.73 -5.05
N ASN A 303 -13.63 -23.71 -5.92
CA ASN A 303 -14.35 -23.77 -7.21
C ASN A 303 -13.48 -23.44 -8.44
N ILE A 304 -12.14 -23.64 -8.40
CA ILE A 304 -11.29 -23.54 -9.59
C ILE A 304 -10.42 -24.79 -9.70
#